data_e10846368cdbe9c3c71e8c314c259e8d
#
_entry.id   e10846368cdbe9c3c71e8c314c259e8d
#
_cell.length_a   1.000
_cell.length_b   1.000
_cell.length_c   1.000
_cell.angle_alpha   90.00
_cell.angle_beta   90.00
_cell.angle_gamma   90.00
#
_symmetry.space_group_name_H-M   'P 1'
#
loop_
_entity.id
_entity.type
_entity.pdbx_description
1 polymer ?
#
loop_
_entity_poly.entity_id
_entity_poly.type
_entity_poly.pdbx_seq_one_letter_code
_entity_poly.pdbx_strand_id
1 'polypeptide(L)'
;MLDSKLSTPLKFFSLSLALAIVLIGRGQSGAAEGVKKLRLAYAGWEIGTAVSYVGVDSGLFKKHGLEIEELPIRDTFSAGVQSLIGVELLIGFGNPLAVLQPVANGTDITVIGSHVSFDQYGMGVGSEIISLKDLRGKKVGVSALGGRSDLVARVMLRRAGLDPTKDVEMVAAGLAPARAMALSKNLVQGAPLSQDVATQAQKLGIKVLEMKSVPVVTDLLITTRSYIKREEETVRRFMKGYAAAIQYFVSKRSESLAILKKYFPGNQEIGVDAMYDAFSAQLRPLPELNSEAIQALVDVGAAVDQRTKTLKPADIVDPRFFDELKGSKFLKELYTEKVSL
;
A
#
# COMPACT_ATOMS: atom_id res chain seq x y z
N MET A 1 -9.24 -43.68 85.96
CA MET A 1 -7.87 -44.13 86.21
C MET A 1 -6.97 -43.20 85.49
N LEU A 2 -6.45 -42.25 86.22
CA LEU A 2 -5.00 -42.00 86.49
C LEU A 2 -4.22 -41.64 85.29
N ASP A 3 -3.59 -40.58 85.15
CA ASP A 3 -2.79 -39.60 85.91
C ASP A 3 -1.76 -39.13 84.87
N SER A 4 -1.13 -38.10 84.80
CA SER A 4 -0.75 -36.92 85.55
C SER A 4 0.23 -36.07 84.73
N LYS A 5 0.08 -34.78 84.82
CA LYS A 5 1.12 -33.81 84.99
C LYS A 5 2.45 -33.92 84.20
N LEU A 6 2.80 -32.87 83.50
CA LEU A 6 3.94 -32.08 83.95
C LEU A 6 4.11 -30.78 83.05
N SER A 7 4.15 -29.69 83.76
CA SER A 7 4.45 -28.31 83.31
C SER A 7 5.95 -28.09 83.14
N THR A 8 6.36 -27.34 82.10
CA THR A 8 7.67 -26.64 82.12
C THR A 8 7.58 -25.33 81.25
N PRO A 9 8.28 -24.29 81.61
CA PRO A 9 7.91 -22.92 81.36
C PRO A 9 8.43 -22.31 80.01
N LEU A 10 7.66 -21.33 79.59
CA LEU A 10 7.94 -20.46 78.44
C LEU A 10 9.24 -19.66 78.69
N LYS A 11 10.23 -19.77 77.85
CA LYS A 11 11.32 -18.79 77.73
C LYS A 11 10.98 -17.81 76.64
N PHE A 12 10.76 -16.56 76.98
CA PHE A 12 10.70 -15.44 76.06
C PHE A 12 12.02 -15.20 75.38
N PHE A 13 12.10 -15.39 74.10
CA PHE A 13 13.15 -14.88 73.26
C PHE A 13 12.63 -13.64 72.50
N SER A 14 13.16 -12.50 72.89
CA SER A 14 12.93 -11.22 72.18
C SER A 14 13.68 -11.27 70.86
N LEU A 15 12.98 -11.37 69.74
CA LEU A 15 13.58 -11.26 68.42
C LEU A 15 13.42 -9.83 67.93
N SER A 16 14.51 -9.08 67.87
CA SER A 16 14.58 -7.76 67.32
C SER A 16 14.37 -7.82 65.80
N LEU A 17 13.25 -7.27 65.35
CA LEU A 17 12.92 -7.18 63.93
C LEU A 17 13.71 -6.02 63.29
N ALA A 18 14.83 -6.32 62.67
CA ALA A 18 15.55 -5.39 61.83
C ALA A 18 14.74 -5.19 60.52
N LEU A 19 14.16 -4.02 60.36
CA LEU A 19 13.45 -3.59 59.13
C LEU A 19 14.47 -3.29 58.02
N ALA A 20 14.79 -4.27 57.19
CA ALA A 20 15.57 -4.06 55.99
C ALA A 20 14.65 -3.44 54.92
N ILE A 21 14.74 -2.14 54.72
CA ILE A 21 14.12 -1.45 53.58
C ILE A 21 14.87 -1.88 52.33
N VAL A 22 14.34 -2.89 51.64
CA VAL A 22 14.78 -3.22 50.28
C VAL A 22 14.21 -2.13 49.36
N LEU A 23 15.06 -1.19 48.98
CA LEU A 23 14.84 -0.30 47.85
C LEU A 23 14.76 -1.17 46.60
N ILE A 24 13.56 -1.59 46.27
CA ILE A 24 13.27 -2.17 44.93
C ILE A 24 13.39 -1.01 43.95
N GLY A 25 14.58 -0.87 43.39
CA GLY A 25 14.79 -0.07 42.20
C GLY A 25 13.80 -0.52 41.16
N ARG A 26 12.87 0.36 40.78
CA ARG A 26 12.08 0.22 39.56
C ARG A 26 13.08 0.27 38.38
N GLY A 27 13.78 -0.83 38.14
CA GLY A 27 14.29 -1.12 36.84
C GLY A 27 13.09 -1.17 35.89
N GLN A 28 13.00 -0.23 34.97
CA GLN A 28 12.18 -0.42 33.78
C GLN A 28 12.70 -1.66 33.08
N SER A 29 12.17 -2.82 33.43
CA SER A 29 12.26 -3.99 32.58
C SER A 29 11.42 -3.65 31.35
N GLY A 30 12.06 -3.13 30.33
CA GLY A 30 11.57 -3.26 28.97
C GLY A 30 11.49 -4.77 28.73
N ALA A 31 10.35 -5.36 29.05
CA ALA A 31 10.05 -6.71 28.63
C ALA A 31 10.29 -6.71 27.13
N ALA A 32 11.23 -7.53 26.67
CA ALA A 32 11.37 -7.81 25.25
C ALA A 32 10.00 -8.37 24.83
N GLU A 33 9.18 -7.50 24.22
CA GLU A 33 7.89 -7.92 23.71
C GLU A 33 8.16 -9.08 22.74
N GLY A 34 7.65 -10.26 23.06
CA GLY A 34 7.89 -11.46 22.28
C GLY A 34 7.51 -11.26 20.82
N VAL A 35 8.13 -12.05 19.95
CA VAL A 35 7.83 -12.05 18.52
C VAL A 35 6.33 -12.34 18.35
N LYS A 36 5.61 -11.41 17.73
CA LYS A 36 4.18 -11.51 17.52
C LYS A 36 3.90 -12.11 16.15
N LYS A 37 3.00 -13.11 16.10
CA LYS A 37 2.53 -13.66 14.82
C LYS A 37 1.58 -12.71 14.15
N LEU A 38 1.80 -12.49 12.84
CA LEU A 38 0.98 -11.66 11.99
C LEU A 38 0.66 -12.41 10.70
N ARG A 39 -0.60 -12.51 10.34
CA ARG A 39 -1.02 -13.10 9.08
C ARG A 39 -1.06 -12.04 8.00
N LEU A 40 -0.38 -12.31 6.89
CA LEU A 40 -0.32 -11.45 5.73
C LEU A 40 -1.00 -12.14 4.54
N ALA A 41 -2.16 -11.64 4.16
CA ALA A 41 -2.91 -12.17 3.04
C ALA A 41 -2.58 -11.40 1.74
N TYR A 42 -2.50 -12.10 0.62
CA TYR A 42 -2.32 -11.51 -0.71
C TYR A 42 -2.94 -12.39 -1.80
N ALA A 43 -3.36 -11.75 -2.89
CA ALA A 43 -3.97 -12.43 -4.02
C ALA A 43 -2.88 -12.98 -4.95
N GLY A 44 -2.59 -14.27 -4.85
CA GLY A 44 -1.65 -14.96 -5.73
C GLY A 44 -0.19 -14.49 -5.63
N TRP A 45 0.61 -14.95 -6.58
CA TRP A 45 2.04 -14.60 -6.71
C TRP A 45 2.19 -13.45 -7.72
N GLU A 46 2.02 -12.21 -7.26
CA GLU A 46 2.11 -11.01 -8.10
C GLU A 46 3.33 -10.17 -7.73
N ILE A 47 3.88 -9.45 -8.71
CA ILE A 47 5.07 -8.60 -8.48
C ILE A 47 4.78 -7.47 -7.47
N GLY A 48 3.54 -7.00 -7.38
CA GLY A 48 3.11 -6.01 -6.39
C GLY A 48 3.32 -6.45 -4.94
N THR A 49 3.34 -7.77 -4.68
CA THR A 49 3.60 -8.34 -3.35
C THR A 49 5.08 -8.70 -3.11
N ALA A 50 5.95 -8.49 -4.09
CA ALA A 50 7.36 -8.90 -4.06
C ALA A 50 8.14 -8.34 -2.86
N VAL A 51 7.85 -7.12 -2.44
CA VAL A 51 8.47 -6.50 -1.26
C VAL A 51 8.19 -7.31 0.00
N SER A 52 6.97 -7.85 0.13
CA SER A 52 6.62 -8.70 1.29
C SER A 52 7.40 -10.01 1.30
N TYR A 53 7.50 -10.71 0.17
CA TYR A 53 8.28 -11.95 0.07
C TYR A 53 9.73 -11.72 0.49
N VAL A 54 10.33 -10.64 -0.04
CA VAL A 54 11.70 -10.26 0.33
C VAL A 54 11.79 -9.93 1.81
N GLY A 55 10.84 -9.19 2.36
CA GLY A 55 10.82 -8.83 3.78
C GLY A 55 10.69 -10.03 4.72
N VAL A 56 9.91 -11.05 4.32
CA VAL A 56 9.74 -12.31 5.07
C VAL A 56 11.02 -13.13 5.01
N ASP A 57 11.49 -13.47 3.81
CA ASP A 57 12.64 -14.37 3.60
C ASP A 57 13.96 -13.78 4.11
N SER A 58 14.13 -12.45 4.04
CA SER A 58 15.31 -11.75 4.59
C SER A 58 15.24 -11.53 6.11
N GLY A 59 14.13 -11.90 6.76
CA GLY A 59 13.94 -11.77 8.21
C GLY A 59 13.74 -10.34 8.69
N LEU A 60 13.42 -9.39 7.81
CA LEU A 60 13.25 -7.98 8.16
C LEU A 60 12.06 -7.76 9.10
N PHE A 61 10.96 -8.46 8.91
CA PHE A 61 9.84 -8.40 9.83
C PHE A 61 10.21 -8.95 11.21
N LYS A 62 11.01 -10.03 11.29
CA LYS A 62 11.52 -10.58 12.57
C LYS A 62 12.37 -9.57 13.34
N LYS A 63 13.19 -8.78 12.65
CA LYS A 63 13.97 -7.69 13.28
C LYS A 63 13.07 -6.63 13.93
N HIS A 64 11.82 -6.52 13.49
CA HIS A 64 10.82 -5.65 14.07
C HIS A 64 9.83 -6.40 14.98
N GLY A 65 10.19 -7.60 15.44
CA GLY A 65 9.39 -8.39 16.40
C GLY A 65 8.13 -9.03 15.78
N LEU A 66 8.10 -9.28 14.47
CA LEU A 66 6.97 -9.90 13.79
C LEU A 66 7.38 -11.20 13.10
N GLU A 67 6.60 -12.25 13.31
CA GLU A 67 6.66 -13.48 12.55
C GLU A 67 5.48 -13.50 11.56
N ILE A 68 5.77 -13.42 10.28
CA ILE A 68 4.75 -13.35 9.24
C ILE A 68 4.32 -14.75 8.83
N GLU A 69 3.02 -15.04 8.94
CA GLU A 69 2.36 -16.19 8.33
C GLU A 69 1.73 -15.74 7.02
N GLU A 70 2.33 -16.17 5.90
CA GLU A 70 1.85 -15.80 4.57
C GLU A 70 0.62 -16.62 4.19
N LEU A 71 -0.43 -15.95 3.75
CA LEU A 71 -1.70 -16.56 3.33
C LEU A 71 -1.98 -16.21 1.87
N PRO A 72 -1.48 -16.99 0.90
CA PRO A 72 -1.84 -16.78 -0.50
C PRO A 72 -3.30 -17.14 -0.72
N ILE A 73 -4.09 -16.17 -1.15
CA ILE A 73 -5.49 -16.36 -1.49
C ILE A 73 -5.55 -16.64 -2.98
N ARG A 74 -5.92 -17.86 -3.36
CA ARG A 74 -5.93 -18.29 -4.77
C ARG A 74 -7.06 -17.71 -5.61
N ASP A 75 -7.98 -17.02 -4.98
CA ASP A 75 -9.14 -16.43 -5.63
C ASP A 75 -9.04 -14.91 -5.72
N THR A 76 -9.97 -14.30 -6.42
CA THR A 76 -9.98 -12.87 -6.68
C THR A 76 -9.85 -12.06 -5.39
N PHE A 77 -9.29 -10.86 -5.49
CA PHE A 77 -9.12 -9.91 -4.38
C PHE A 77 -10.39 -9.68 -3.54
N SER A 78 -11.58 -9.82 -4.15
CA SER A 78 -12.85 -9.76 -3.42
C SER A 78 -12.93 -10.83 -2.32
N ALA A 79 -12.38 -12.02 -2.55
CA ALA A 79 -12.26 -13.06 -1.51
C ALA A 79 -11.25 -12.67 -0.42
N GLY A 80 -10.16 -11.97 -0.77
CA GLY A 80 -9.18 -11.43 0.19
C GLY A 80 -9.80 -10.39 1.12
N VAL A 81 -10.58 -9.47 0.58
CA VAL A 81 -11.34 -8.48 1.37
C VAL A 81 -12.37 -9.19 2.26
N GLN A 82 -13.09 -10.18 1.76
CA GLN A 82 -14.01 -10.99 2.56
C GLN A 82 -13.28 -11.75 3.67
N SER A 83 -12.08 -12.25 3.41
CA SER A 83 -11.25 -12.93 4.39
C SER A 83 -10.76 -11.99 5.50
N LEU A 84 -10.50 -10.71 5.20
CA LEU A 84 -10.19 -9.69 6.21
C LEU A 84 -11.34 -9.47 7.20
N ILE A 85 -12.58 -9.69 6.77
CA ILE A 85 -13.77 -9.46 7.59
C ILE A 85 -14.03 -10.64 8.54
N GLY A 86 -13.67 -11.84 8.14
CA GLY A 86 -14.02 -13.10 8.86
C GLY A 86 -12.94 -13.68 9.76
N VAL A 87 -11.70 -13.20 9.68
CA VAL A 87 -10.54 -13.76 10.40
C VAL A 87 -9.71 -12.62 10.97
N GLU A 88 -8.97 -12.85 12.06
CA GLU A 88 -7.98 -11.91 12.61
C GLU A 88 -6.79 -11.68 11.65
N LEU A 89 -7.13 -11.37 10.44
CA LEU A 89 -6.23 -11.10 9.33
C LEU A 89 -5.92 -9.62 9.24
N LEU A 90 -4.72 -9.31 8.93
CA LEU A 90 -4.18 -8.06 9.28
C LEU A 90 -3.83 -7.13 8.19
N ILE A 91 -3.24 -7.58 7.16
CA ILE A 91 -2.74 -6.72 6.12
C ILE A 91 -2.84 -7.50 4.83
N GLY A 92 -3.62 -7.01 3.90
CA GLY A 92 -3.77 -7.59 2.59
C GLY A 92 -3.31 -6.59 1.55
N PHE A 93 -2.80 -7.10 0.44
CA PHE A 93 -2.60 -6.34 -0.77
C PHE A 93 -3.81 -6.49 -1.66
N GLY A 94 -4.17 -5.47 -2.40
CA GLY A 94 -5.37 -5.59 -3.16
C GLY A 94 -5.56 -4.63 -4.29
N ASN A 95 -6.40 -5.05 -5.25
CA ASN A 95 -6.87 -4.17 -6.30
C ASN A 95 -7.50 -2.91 -5.69
N PRO A 96 -6.99 -1.71 -6.02
CA PRO A 96 -7.46 -0.47 -5.42
C PRO A 96 -8.98 -0.26 -5.52
N LEU A 97 -9.60 -0.64 -6.62
CA LEU A 97 -11.05 -0.47 -6.81
C LEU A 97 -11.89 -1.41 -5.93
N ALA A 98 -11.38 -2.59 -5.61
CA ALA A 98 -12.14 -3.58 -4.84
C ALA A 98 -12.34 -3.18 -3.36
N VAL A 99 -11.59 -2.18 -2.87
CA VAL A 99 -11.75 -1.63 -1.52
C VAL A 99 -12.94 -0.67 -1.41
N LEU A 100 -13.29 0.01 -2.51
CA LEU A 100 -14.25 1.12 -2.45
C LEU A 100 -15.67 0.67 -2.08
N GLN A 101 -16.14 -0.42 -2.71
CA GLN A 101 -17.51 -0.91 -2.47
C GLN A 101 -17.71 -1.44 -1.04
N PRO A 102 -16.82 -2.27 -0.46
CA PRO A 102 -16.91 -2.65 0.95
C PRO A 102 -16.91 -1.44 1.89
N VAL A 103 -16.05 -0.45 1.66
CA VAL A 103 -16.01 0.77 2.49
C VAL A 103 -17.32 1.54 2.37
N ALA A 104 -17.88 1.70 1.16
CA ALA A 104 -19.17 2.35 0.94
C ALA A 104 -20.33 1.62 1.64
N ASN A 105 -20.22 0.31 1.80
CA ASN A 105 -21.20 -0.51 2.53
C ASN A 105 -20.95 -0.54 4.06
N GLY A 106 -20.03 0.28 4.57
CA GLY A 106 -19.72 0.36 6.00
C GLY A 106 -18.85 -0.77 6.53
N THR A 107 -18.19 -1.53 5.64
CA THR A 107 -17.23 -2.56 6.06
C THR A 107 -16.04 -1.92 6.76
N ASP A 108 -15.61 -2.51 7.88
CA ASP A 108 -14.50 -2.03 8.68
C ASP A 108 -13.13 -2.29 8.00
N ILE A 109 -12.86 -1.52 6.94
CA ILE A 109 -11.60 -1.59 6.19
C ILE A 109 -10.98 -0.20 6.12
N THR A 110 -9.65 -0.14 6.17
CA THR A 110 -8.89 1.09 5.95
C THR A 110 -7.56 0.78 5.27
N VAL A 111 -7.09 1.74 4.47
CA VAL A 111 -5.80 1.71 3.77
C VAL A 111 -4.77 2.40 4.65
N ILE A 112 -3.66 1.75 4.92
CA ILE A 112 -2.55 2.26 5.73
C ILE A 112 -1.29 2.57 4.91
N GLY A 113 -1.29 2.22 3.63
CA GLY A 113 -0.22 2.48 2.68
C GLY A 113 -0.61 2.04 1.27
N SER A 114 0.14 2.48 0.27
CA SER A 114 -0.07 2.08 -1.11
C SER A 114 1.23 2.06 -1.90
N HIS A 115 1.28 1.25 -2.94
CA HIS A 115 2.27 1.41 -3.98
C HIS A 115 1.74 2.39 -5.01
N VAL A 116 2.53 3.39 -5.33
CA VAL A 116 2.20 4.42 -6.31
C VAL A 116 3.28 4.44 -7.37
N SER A 117 2.88 4.21 -8.60
CA SER A 117 3.76 4.44 -9.73
C SER A 117 3.71 5.90 -10.17
N PHE A 118 4.82 6.41 -10.64
CA PHE A 118 4.98 7.78 -11.15
C PHE A 118 5.45 7.72 -12.59
N ASP A 119 4.51 7.48 -13.48
CA ASP A 119 4.82 7.33 -14.89
C ASP A 119 4.70 8.67 -15.64
N GLN A 120 5.45 8.77 -16.70
CA GLN A 120 5.35 9.92 -17.61
C GLN A 120 4.14 9.72 -18.53
N TYR A 121 3.17 10.61 -18.41
CA TYR A 121 1.99 10.67 -19.26
C TYR A 121 1.77 12.06 -19.82
N GLY A 122 1.32 12.11 -21.07
CA GLY A 122 0.78 13.30 -21.69
C GLY A 122 -0.65 13.07 -22.15
N MET A 123 -1.43 14.14 -22.31
CA MET A 123 -2.75 14.06 -22.91
C MET A 123 -2.62 14.26 -24.43
N GLY A 124 -2.82 13.17 -25.20
CA GLY A 124 -3.04 13.28 -26.64
C GLY A 124 -4.37 13.97 -26.87
N VAL A 125 -4.42 14.93 -27.78
CA VAL A 125 -5.61 15.77 -27.99
C VAL A 125 -5.89 16.02 -29.47
N GLY A 126 -7.16 16.31 -29.79
CA GLY A 126 -7.57 16.82 -31.10
C GLY A 126 -6.97 18.17 -31.39
N SER A 127 -6.91 18.56 -32.68
CA SER A 127 -6.25 19.78 -33.13
C SER A 127 -6.86 21.06 -32.54
N GLU A 128 -8.14 21.04 -32.23
CA GLU A 128 -8.89 22.16 -31.63
C GLU A 128 -8.59 22.39 -30.14
N ILE A 129 -7.98 21.42 -29.46
CA ILE A 129 -7.67 21.50 -28.04
C ILE A 129 -6.31 22.17 -27.85
N ILE A 130 -6.28 23.30 -27.16
CA ILE A 130 -5.06 24.06 -26.88
C ILE A 130 -4.54 23.81 -25.47
N SER A 131 -5.46 23.62 -24.53
CA SER A 131 -5.18 23.32 -23.12
C SER A 131 -6.07 22.20 -22.62
N LEU A 132 -5.70 21.58 -21.49
CA LEU A 132 -6.55 20.53 -20.88
C LEU A 132 -7.92 21.07 -20.43
N LYS A 133 -8.05 22.38 -20.18
CA LYS A 133 -9.35 23.00 -19.83
C LYS A 133 -10.36 22.95 -20.97
N ASP A 134 -9.90 22.90 -22.21
CA ASP A 134 -10.74 22.84 -23.41
C ASP A 134 -11.42 21.48 -23.58
N LEU A 135 -11.02 20.49 -22.76
CA LEU A 135 -11.70 19.19 -22.68
C LEU A 135 -13.04 19.24 -21.96
N ARG A 136 -13.43 20.39 -21.38
CA ARG A 136 -14.76 20.55 -20.76
C ARG A 136 -15.87 20.25 -21.78
N GLY A 137 -16.78 19.34 -21.38
CA GLY A 137 -17.86 18.85 -22.24
C GLY A 137 -17.43 17.89 -23.36
N LYS A 138 -16.18 17.42 -23.35
CA LYS A 138 -15.61 16.56 -24.38
C LYS A 138 -15.44 15.11 -23.89
N LYS A 139 -15.18 14.20 -24.85
CA LYS A 139 -14.88 12.79 -24.59
C LYS A 139 -13.40 12.57 -24.36
N VAL A 140 -13.08 11.86 -23.28
CA VAL A 140 -11.72 11.43 -22.95
C VAL A 140 -11.65 9.90 -23.02
N GLY A 141 -10.86 9.39 -23.96
CA GLY A 141 -10.69 7.96 -24.21
C GLY A 141 -9.70 7.32 -23.26
N VAL A 142 -10.11 6.27 -22.55
CA VAL A 142 -9.29 5.48 -21.63
C VAL A 142 -9.27 4.01 -22.04
N SER A 143 -8.37 3.19 -21.48
CA SER A 143 -8.32 1.76 -21.84
C SER A 143 -9.60 1.03 -21.44
N ALA A 144 -10.02 1.24 -20.22
CA ALA A 144 -11.28 0.80 -19.63
C ALA A 144 -11.59 1.72 -18.47
N LEU A 145 -12.85 1.88 -18.11
CA LEU A 145 -13.24 2.60 -16.90
C LEU A 145 -12.68 1.87 -15.67
N GLY A 146 -12.04 2.60 -14.78
CA GLY A 146 -11.31 2.06 -13.63
C GLY A 146 -9.92 1.51 -13.94
N GLY A 147 -9.52 1.44 -15.20
CA GLY A 147 -8.17 1.03 -15.58
C GLY A 147 -7.12 2.12 -15.34
N ARG A 148 -5.83 1.74 -15.47
CA ARG A 148 -4.69 2.64 -15.24
C ARG A 148 -4.80 3.99 -15.98
N SER A 149 -5.16 3.97 -17.26
CA SER A 149 -5.28 5.20 -18.03
C SER A 149 -6.47 6.08 -17.63
N ASP A 150 -7.51 5.50 -17.03
CA ASP A 150 -8.61 6.27 -16.44
C ASP A 150 -8.14 7.00 -15.18
N LEU A 151 -7.43 6.31 -14.27
CA LEU A 151 -6.83 6.94 -13.10
C LEU A 151 -5.90 8.09 -13.50
N VAL A 152 -5.02 7.86 -14.49
CA VAL A 152 -4.13 8.89 -15.03
C VAL A 152 -4.91 10.09 -15.58
N ALA A 153 -5.93 9.85 -16.41
CA ALA A 153 -6.73 10.93 -16.98
C ALA A 153 -7.38 11.79 -15.90
N ARG A 154 -7.91 11.17 -14.84
CA ARG A 154 -8.56 11.90 -13.74
C ARG A 154 -7.57 12.78 -12.97
N VAL A 155 -6.36 12.29 -12.69
CA VAL A 155 -5.30 13.12 -12.09
C VAL A 155 -4.96 14.31 -13.00
N MET A 156 -4.74 14.08 -14.29
CA MET A 156 -4.40 15.16 -15.23
C MET A 156 -5.51 16.21 -15.35
N LEU A 157 -6.77 15.77 -15.45
CA LEU A 157 -7.93 16.66 -15.54
C LEU A 157 -8.10 17.49 -14.25
N ARG A 158 -7.96 16.89 -13.07
CA ARG A 158 -7.99 17.62 -11.80
C ARG A 158 -6.88 18.66 -11.68
N ARG A 159 -5.67 18.33 -12.09
CA ARG A 159 -4.54 19.29 -12.15
C ARG A 159 -4.85 20.47 -13.07
N ALA A 160 -5.64 20.25 -14.11
CA ALA A 160 -6.12 21.29 -15.01
C ALA A 160 -7.34 22.08 -14.47
N GLY A 161 -7.86 21.71 -13.28
CA GLY A 161 -9.03 22.37 -12.67
C GLY A 161 -10.37 21.90 -13.24
N LEU A 162 -10.41 20.70 -13.84
CA LEU A 162 -11.64 20.03 -14.27
C LEU A 162 -12.06 18.98 -13.25
N ASP A 163 -13.37 18.82 -13.05
CA ASP A 163 -13.96 17.69 -12.33
C ASP A 163 -14.15 16.52 -13.31
N PRO A 164 -13.35 15.43 -13.22
CA PRO A 164 -13.44 14.33 -14.17
C PRO A 164 -14.73 13.51 -14.06
N THR A 165 -15.58 13.79 -13.07
CA THR A 165 -16.89 13.12 -12.92
C THR A 165 -18.05 13.91 -13.51
N LYS A 166 -17.81 15.19 -13.85
CA LYS A 166 -18.86 16.12 -14.31
C LYS A 166 -18.51 16.87 -15.58
N ASP A 167 -17.22 17.25 -15.70
CA ASP A 167 -16.79 18.16 -16.76
C ASP A 167 -16.41 17.46 -18.06
N VAL A 168 -16.23 16.14 -18.05
CA VAL A 168 -15.86 15.33 -19.22
C VAL A 168 -16.65 14.02 -19.26
N GLU A 169 -16.76 13.43 -20.46
CA GLU A 169 -17.27 12.09 -20.64
C GLU A 169 -16.10 11.11 -20.78
N MET A 170 -15.90 10.24 -19.78
CA MET A 170 -14.89 9.20 -19.84
C MET A 170 -15.41 8.01 -20.63
N VAL A 171 -14.73 7.59 -21.70
CA VAL A 171 -15.16 6.49 -22.56
C VAL A 171 -14.09 5.42 -22.72
N ALA A 172 -14.50 4.14 -22.75
CA ALA A 172 -13.58 3.06 -23.05
C ALA A 172 -13.21 3.08 -24.54
N ALA A 173 -11.93 3.29 -24.84
CA ALA A 173 -11.38 3.40 -26.20
C ALA A 173 -10.22 2.41 -26.45
N GLY A 174 -10.07 1.40 -25.59
CA GLY A 174 -9.11 0.31 -25.73
C GLY A 174 -7.65 0.67 -25.40
N LEU A 175 -6.73 -0.17 -25.81
CA LEU A 175 -5.30 -0.03 -25.57
C LEU A 175 -4.73 1.23 -26.26
N ALA A 176 -3.51 1.62 -25.92
CA ALA A 176 -2.90 2.88 -26.36
C ALA A 176 -2.92 3.10 -27.89
N PRO A 177 -2.65 2.11 -28.76
CA PRO A 177 -2.78 2.31 -30.23
C PRO A 177 -4.23 2.60 -30.65
N ALA A 178 -5.20 1.92 -30.04
CA ALA A 178 -6.62 2.17 -30.35
C ALA A 178 -7.06 3.57 -29.90
N ARG A 179 -6.59 4.06 -28.76
CA ARG A 179 -6.83 5.44 -28.31
C ARG A 179 -6.22 6.49 -29.23
N ALA A 180 -4.99 6.27 -29.70
CA ALA A 180 -4.37 7.15 -30.70
C ALA A 180 -5.18 7.20 -32.01
N MET A 181 -5.70 6.05 -32.45
CA MET A 181 -6.61 5.99 -33.61
C MET A 181 -7.96 6.69 -33.35
N ALA A 182 -8.53 6.54 -32.16
CA ALA A 182 -9.78 7.24 -31.78
C ALA A 182 -9.58 8.76 -31.78
N LEU A 183 -8.43 9.27 -31.35
CA LEU A 183 -8.04 10.68 -31.45
C LEU A 183 -7.95 11.13 -32.93
N SER A 184 -7.24 10.40 -33.78
CA SER A 184 -7.06 10.75 -35.19
C SER A 184 -8.37 10.78 -35.97
N LYS A 185 -9.36 9.99 -35.53
CA LYS A 185 -10.72 9.96 -36.10
C LYS A 185 -11.71 10.89 -35.40
N ASN A 186 -11.25 11.71 -34.45
CA ASN A 186 -12.05 12.62 -33.64
C ASN A 186 -13.22 11.92 -32.88
N LEU A 187 -13.08 10.64 -32.57
CA LEU A 187 -14.04 9.89 -31.76
C LEU A 187 -13.94 10.24 -30.29
N VAL A 188 -12.75 10.66 -29.86
CA VAL A 188 -12.44 11.27 -28.57
C VAL A 188 -11.57 12.49 -28.78
N GLN A 189 -11.67 13.49 -27.90
CA GLN A 189 -10.93 14.74 -28.00
C GLN A 189 -9.72 14.79 -27.06
N GLY A 190 -9.63 13.85 -26.11
CA GLY A 190 -8.48 13.65 -25.22
C GLY A 190 -8.24 12.17 -24.99
N ALA A 191 -6.98 11.77 -24.78
CA ALA A 191 -6.61 10.44 -24.31
C ALA A 191 -5.25 10.47 -23.62
N PRO A 192 -5.08 9.91 -22.40
CA PRO A 192 -3.77 9.81 -21.78
C PRO A 192 -2.90 8.80 -22.54
N LEU A 193 -1.68 9.23 -22.86
CA LEU A 193 -0.66 8.46 -23.59
C LEU A 193 0.61 8.40 -22.75
N SER A 194 1.15 7.21 -22.55
CA SER A 194 2.49 7.02 -21.97
C SER A 194 3.56 7.61 -22.89
N GLN A 195 4.72 7.88 -22.37
CA GLN A 195 5.78 8.62 -23.10
C GLN A 195 6.14 7.97 -24.44
N ASP A 196 6.24 6.65 -24.49
CA ASP A 196 6.55 5.89 -25.70
C ASP A 196 5.45 6.04 -26.77
N VAL A 197 4.19 5.92 -26.36
CA VAL A 197 3.01 6.05 -27.23
C VAL A 197 2.82 7.50 -27.66
N ALA A 198 3.04 8.45 -26.76
CA ALA A 198 2.96 9.89 -27.07
C ALA A 198 3.97 10.27 -28.17
N THR A 199 5.20 9.76 -28.10
CA THR A 199 6.23 9.97 -29.12
C THR A 199 5.81 9.43 -30.48
N GLN A 200 5.16 8.26 -30.52
CA GLN A 200 4.65 7.70 -31.77
C GLN A 200 3.43 8.50 -32.30
N ALA A 201 2.51 8.87 -31.41
CA ALA A 201 1.33 9.65 -31.76
C ALA A 201 1.71 11.03 -32.36
N GLN A 202 2.73 11.70 -31.83
CA GLN A 202 3.25 12.96 -32.36
C GLN A 202 3.76 12.82 -33.80
N LYS A 203 4.41 11.70 -34.15
CA LYS A 203 4.83 11.40 -35.54
C LYS A 203 3.64 11.25 -36.49
N LEU A 204 2.47 10.91 -35.97
CA LEU A 204 1.21 10.80 -36.71
C LEU A 204 0.41 12.11 -36.68
N GLY A 205 0.99 13.22 -36.21
CA GLY A 205 0.34 14.53 -36.17
C GLY A 205 -0.60 14.75 -34.98
N ILE A 206 -0.66 13.82 -34.01
CA ILE A 206 -1.46 14.01 -32.80
C ILE A 206 -0.69 14.94 -31.85
N LYS A 207 -1.36 16.01 -31.44
CA LYS A 207 -0.82 16.92 -30.43
C LYS A 207 -0.84 16.26 -29.06
N VAL A 208 0.24 16.40 -28.29
CA VAL A 208 0.34 15.90 -26.91
C VAL A 208 0.61 17.06 -25.96
N LEU A 209 -0.27 17.23 -24.99
CA LEU A 209 -0.17 18.26 -23.97
C LEU A 209 0.39 17.69 -22.67
N GLU A 210 1.12 18.52 -21.93
CA GLU A 210 1.48 18.30 -20.51
C GLU A 210 2.13 16.94 -20.19
N MET A 211 3.18 16.57 -20.92
CA MET A 211 3.98 15.41 -20.55
C MET A 211 4.54 15.58 -19.12
N LYS A 212 3.97 14.91 -18.14
CA LYS A 212 4.30 15.04 -16.72
C LYS A 212 4.28 13.69 -16.01
N SER A 213 4.96 13.64 -14.88
CA SER A 213 4.85 12.52 -13.94
C SER A 213 3.47 12.51 -13.28
N VAL A 214 2.76 11.40 -13.41
CA VAL A 214 1.41 11.22 -12.89
C VAL A 214 1.40 10.08 -11.87
N PRO A 215 0.99 10.33 -10.61
CA PRO A 215 0.88 9.28 -9.62
C PRO A 215 -0.34 8.40 -9.88
N VAL A 216 -0.15 7.08 -9.81
CA VAL A 216 -1.22 6.08 -9.95
C VAL A 216 -1.08 5.04 -8.86
N VAL A 217 -2.15 4.82 -8.10
CA VAL A 217 -2.21 3.72 -7.12
C VAL A 217 -2.21 2.39 -7.88
N THR A 218 -1.27 1.50 -7.52
CA THR A 218 -1.18 0.16 -8.09
C THR A 218 -1.64 -0.92 -7.13
N ASP A 219 -1.24 -0.81 -5.86
CA ASP A 219 -1.58 -1.77 -4.82
C ASP A 219 -1.85 -1.05 -3.50
N LEU A 220 -2.65 -1.64 -2.63
CA LEU A 220 -3.00 -1.10 -1.33
C LEU A 220 -2.57 -2.03 -0.20
N LEU A 221 -2.04 -1.45 0.87
CA LEU A 221 -1.91 -2.08 2.18
C LEU A 221 -3.18 -1.80 2.96
N ILE A 222 -3.95 -2.81 3.26
CA ILE A 222 -5.24 -2.69 3.93
C ILE A 222 -5.29 -3.46 5.23
N THR A 223 -6.07 -2.97 6.18
CA THR A 223 -6.38 -3.62 7.44
C THR A 223 -7.77 -3.18 7.90
N THR A 224 -8.16 -3.50 9.15
CA THR A 224 -9.41 -2.99 9.72
C THR A 224 -9.13 -1.94 10.80
N ARG A 225 -10.04 -0.96 10.94
CA ARG A 225 -9.92 0.04 12.01
C ARG A 225 -10.03 -0.61 13.40
N SER A 226 -10.85 -1.64 13.53
CA SER A 226 -10.95 -2.44 14.77
C SER A 226 -9.64 -3.16 15.11
N TYR A 227 -8.92 -3.67 14.08
CA TYR A 227 -7.61 -4.26 14.31
C TYR A 227 -6.59 -3.21 14.75
N ILE A 228 -6.50 -2.09 14.05
CA ILE A 228 -5.64 -0.98 14.45
C ILE A 228 -5.88 -0.61 15.91
N LYS A 229 -7.16 -0.49 16.32
CA LYS A 229 -7.51 -0.14 17.71
C LYS A 229 -7.00 -1.14 18.75
N ARG A 230 -6.96 -2.43 18.42
CA ARG A 230 -6.44 -3.47 19.32
C ARG A 230 -4.94 -3.65 19.26
N GLU A 231 -4.35 -3.43 18.11
CA GLU A 231 -3.02 -3.90 17.73
C GLU A 231 -2.17 -2.80 17.06
N GLU A 232 -2.34 -1.57 17.49
CA GLU A 232 -1.73 -0.39 16.88
C GLU A 232 -0.19 -0.52 16.78
N GLU A 233 0.46 -1.03 17.85
CA GLU A 233 1.90 -1.24 17.84
C GLU A 233 2.33 -2.36 16.86
N THR A 234 1.52 -3.38 16.69
CA THR A 234 1.77 -4.42 15.67
C THR A 234 1.75 -3.83 14.26
N VAL A 235 0.82 -2.92 13.98
CA VAL A 235 0.76 -2.21 12.70
C VAL A 235 1.99 -1.30 12.51
N ARG A 236 2.43 -0.57 13.55
CA ARG A 236 3.68 0.23 13.50
C ARG A 236 4.90 -0.63 13.19
N ARG A 237 5.03 -1.78 13.85
CA ARG A 237 6.13 -2.73 13.61
C ARG A 237 6.10 -3.27 12.18
N PHE A 238 4.90 -3.60 11.68
CA PHE A 238 4.74 -4.02 10.30
C PHE A 238 5.20 -2.94 9.32
N MET A 239 4.75 -1.72 9.48
CA MET A 239 5.12 -0.61 8.60
C MET A 239 6.62 -0.32 8.61
N LYS A 240 7.29 -0.46 9.77
CA LYS A 240 8.78 -0.38 9.85
C LYS A 240 9.44 -1.53 9.10
N GLY A 241 9.00 -2.76 9.33
CA GLY A 241 9.48 -3.95 8.61
C GLY A 241 9.28 -3.83 7.10
N TYR A 242 8.14 -3.30 6.69
CA TYR A 242 7.80 -3.09 5.29
C TYR A 242 8.67 -2.00 4.63
N ALA A 243 8.91 -0.88 5.31
CA ALA A 243 9.83 0.16 4.83
C ALA A 243 11.26 -0.38 4.70
N ALA A 244 11.71 -1.19 5.66
CA ALA A 244 13.01 -1.87 5.59
C ALA A 244 13.05 -2.88 4.42
N ALA A 245 11.95 -3.57 4.15
CA ALA A 245 11.84 -4.47 3.01
C ALA A 245 11.90 -3.74 1.66
N ILE A 246 11.27 -2.57 1.54
CA ILE A 246 11.39 -1.71 0.34
C ILE A 246 12.86 -1.32 0.13
N GLN A 247 13.52 -0.82 1.16
CA GLN A 247 14.92 -0.40 1.08
C GLN A 247 15.82 -1.57 0.67
N TYR A 248 15.66 -2.72 1.31
CA TYR A 248 16.39 -3.95 0.98
C TYR A 248 16.13 -4.39 -0.46
N PHE A 249 14.86 -4.42 -0.86
CA PHE A 249 14.46 -4.80 -2.22
C PHE A 249 15.19 -3.96 -3.26
N VAL A 250 15.22 -2.63 -3.10
CA VAL A 250 15.85 -1.72 -4.06
C VAL A 250 17.38 -1.78 -3.99
N SER A 251 17.98 -1.92 -2.80
CA SER A 251 19.43 -1.84 -2.62
C SER A 251 20.16 -3.18 -2.77
N LYS A 252 19.47 -4.30 -2.60
CA LYS A 252 20.03 -5.66 -2.61
C LYS A 252 19.46 -6.49 -3.77
N ARG A 253 19.76 -6.05 -5.02
CA ARG A 253 19.20 -6.65 -6.25
C ARG A 253 19.42 -8.17 -6.33
N SER A 254 20.65 -8.63 -6.12
CA SER A 254 21.00 -10.05 -6.29
C SER A 254 20.27 -10.93 -5.28
N GLU A 255 20.23 -10.50 -4.00
CA GLU A 255 19.57 -11.21 -2.92
C GLU A 255 18.05 -11.20 -3.11
N SER A 256 17.49 -10.07 -3.52
CA SER A 256 16.05 -9.94 -3.81
C SER A 256 15.65 -10.85 -4.97
N LEU A 257 16.42 -10.89 -6.04
CA LEU A 257 16.18 -11.80 -7.17
C LEU A 257 16.27 -13.27 -6.76
N ALA A 258 17.24 -13.65 -5.92
CA ALA A 258 17.36 -15.00 -5.42
C ALA A 258 16.13 -15.45 -4.63
N ILE A 259 15.55 -14.53 -3.84
CA ILE A 259 14.29 -14.77 -3.14
C ILE A 259 13.14 -14.89 -4.13
N LEU A 260 12.98 -13.92 -5.04
CA LEU A 260 11.85 -13.90 -5.98
C LEU A 260 11.78 -15.12 -6.89
N LYS A 261 12.92 -15.69 -7.29
CA LYS A 261 12.96 -16.93 -8.09
C LYS A 261 12.28 -18.12 -7.40
N LYS A 262 12.15 -18.12 -6.06
CA LYS A 262 11.40 -19.15 -5.33
C LYS A 262 9.88 -18.95 -5.49
N TYR A 263 9.43 -17.71 -5.57
CA TYR A 263 8.02 -17.35 -5.63
C TYR A 263 7.45 -17.30 -7.05
N PHE A 264 8.32 -17.17 -8.07
CA PHE A 264 7.93 -17.11 -9.48
C PHE A 264 8.56 -18.24 -10.32
N PRO A 265 8.35 -19.51 -9.95
CA PRO A 265 8.89 -20.62 -10.72
C PRO A 265 8.17 -20.68 -12.07
N GLY A 266 8.93 -20.65 -13.16
CA GLY A 266 8.40 -20.83 -14.51
C GLY A 266 7.97 -19.56 -15.25
N ASN A 267 8.20 -18.37 -14.73
CA ASN A 267 7.92 -17.12 -15.44
C ASN A 267 9.06 -16.82 -16.45
N GLN A 268 9.08 -17.60 -17.54
CA GLN A 268 10.19 -17.59 -18.53
C GLN A 268 10.01 -16.55 -19.65
N GLU A 269 8.77 -16.09 -19.93
CA GLU A 269 8.52 -15.22 -21.09
C GLU A 269 9.02 -13.77 -20.87
N ILE A 270 8.87 -13.22 -19.66
CA ILE A 270 9.37 -11.86 -19.36
C ILE A 270 10.64 -11.92 -18.50
N GLY A 271 10.83 -13.01 -17.76
CA GLY A 271 11.92 -13.17 -16.79
C GLY A 271 11.71 -12.39 -15.49
N VAL A 272 12.07 -13.04 -14.37
CA VAL A 272 11.95 -12.43 -13.02
C VAL A 272 12.81 -11.18 -12.90
N ASP A 273 13.95 -11.14 -13.58
CA ASP A 273 14.86 -10.00 -13.60
C ASP A 273 14.20 -8.75 -14.20
N ALA A 274 13.55 -8.88 -15.36
CA ALA A 274 12.85 -7.75 -16.00
C ALA A 274 11.64 -7.27 -15.16
N MET A 275 10.90 -8.19 -14.54
CA MET A 275 9.82 -7.86 -13.62
C MET A 275 10.34 -7.08 -12.39
N TYR A 276 11.44 -7.54 -11.81
CA TYR A 276 12.11 -6.88 -10.70
C TYR A 276 12.56 -5.46 -11.08
N ASP A 277 13.27 -5.31 -12.20
CA ASP A 277 13.82 -4.03 -12.61
C ASP A 277 12.69 -3.01 -12.88
N ALA A 278 11.63 -3.43 -13.56
CA ALA A 278 10.46 -2.58 -13.81
C ALA A 278 9.74 -2.17 -12.53
N PHE A 279 9.57 -3.08 -11.57
CA PHE A 279 8.89 -2.80 -10.32
C PHE A 279 9.77 -1.99 -9.37
N SER A 280 11.05 -2.32 -9.24
CA SER A 280 12.02 -1.61 -8.40
C SER A 280 12.13 -0.13 -8.78
N ALA A 281 12.11 0.18 -10.08
CA ALA A 281 12.17 1.56 -10.58
C ALA A 281 10.95 2.42 -10.16
N GLN A 282 9.84 1.79 -9.82
CA GLN A 282 8.60 2.47 -9.41
C GLN A 282 8.48 2.63 -7.90
N LEU A 283 9.24 1.86 -7.10
CA LEU A 283 9.12 1.89 -5.66
C LEU A 283 9.58 3.22 -5.06
N ARG A 284 8.84 3.68 -4.07
CA ARG A 284 9.19 4.82 -3.23
C ARG A 284 9.72 4.32 -1.88
N PRO A 285 10.48 5.15 -1.15
CA PRO A 285 11.04 4.77 0.15
C PRO A 285 10.02 4.30 1.19
N LEU A 286 8.78 4.71 1.01
CA LEU A 286 7.64 4.31 1.83
C LEU A 286 6.46 3.88 0.95
N PRO A 287 5.54 3.06 1.48
CA PRO A 287 4.26 2.80 0.83
C PRO A 287 3.38 4.05 0.90
N GLU A 288 3.50 4.93 -0.09
CA GLU A 288 2.98 6.30 -0.10
C GLU A 288 1.45 6.35 -0.18
N LEU A 289 0.83 7.23 0.61
CA LEU A 289 -0.57 7.61 0.47
C LEU A 289 -0.66 8.92 -0.32
N ASN A 290 -0.54 8.83 -1.64
CA ASN A 290 -0.57 10.00 -2.52
C ASN A 290 -2.02 10.50 -2.68
N SER A 291 -2.28 11.75 -2.27
CA SER A 291 -3.63 12.31 -2.23
C SER A 291 -4.28 12.43 -3.61
N GLU A 292 -3.52 12.77 -4.65
CA GLU A 292 -4.06 12.87 -6.03
C GLU A 292 -4.46 11.49 -6.56
N ALA A 293 -3.63 10.48 -6.32
CA ALA A 293 -3.89 9.12 -6.75
C ALA A 293 -5.08 8.50 -5.99
N ILE A 294 -5.20 8.74 -4.69
CA ILE A 294 -6.36 8.31 -3.89
C ILE A 294 -7.63 9.03 -4.34
N GLN A 295 -7.56 10.34 -4.63
CA GLN A 295 -8.73 11.08 -5.13
C GLN A 295 -9.17 10.55 -6.51
N ALA A 296 -8.24 10.24 -7.40
CA ALA A 296 -8.57 9.63 -8.69
C ALA A 296 -9.25 8.26 -8.53
N LEU A 297 -8.83 7.48 -7.53
CA LEU A 297 -9.48 6.21 -7.19
C LEU A 297 -10.93 6.42 -6.73
N VAL A 298 -11.18 7.40 -5.86
CA VAL A 298 -12.53 7.79 -5.41
C VAL A 298 -13.41 8.23 -6.59
N ASP A 299 -12.85 9.04 -7.51
CA ASP A 299 -13.57 9.49 -8.71
C ASP A 299 -13.99 8.34 -9.61
N VAL A 300 -13.12 7.34 -9.76
CA VAL A 300 -13.47 6.12 -10.50
C VAL A 300 -14.60 5.38 -9.79
N GLY A 301 -14.49 5.20 -8.49
CA GLY A 301 -15.55 4.58 -7.69
C GLY A 301 -16.90 5.26 -7.94
N ALA A 302 -16.93 6.58 -7.80
CA ALA A 302 -18.14 7.40 -8.01
C ALA A 302 -18.73 7.27 -9.43
N ALA A 303 -17.89 7.01 -10.44
CA ALA A 303 -18.33 6.84 -11.82
C ALA A 303 -18.87 5.43 -12.13
N VAL A 304 -18.36 4.40 -11.45
CA VAL A 304 -18.70 3.00 -11.75
C VAL A 304 -19.70 2.39 -10.77
N ASP A 305 -19.81 2.91 -9.55
CA ASP A 305 -20.75 2.44 -8.53
C ASP A 305 -21.36 3.60 -7.72
N GLN A 306 -22.68 3.78 -7.88
CA GLN A 306 -23.41 4.84 -7.20
C GLN A 306 -23.26 4.84 -5.68
N ARG A 307 -23.02 3.69 -5.06
CA ARG A 307 -22.85 3.54 -3.61
C ARG A 307 -21.57 4.22 -3.12
N THR A 308 -20.57 4.39 -3.98
CA THR A 308 -19.29 5.01 -3.65
C THR A 308 -19.28 6.54 -3.85
N LYS A 309 -20.36 7.12 -4.37
CA LYS A 309 -20.44 8.57 -4.69
C LYS A 309 -20.16 9.50 -3.51
N THR A 310 -20.47 9.06 -2.31
CA THR A 310 -20.32 9.87 -1.09
C THR A 310 -18.95 9.69 -0.43
N LEU A 311 -18.17 8.70 -0.88
CA LEU A 311 -16.85 8.44 -0.31
C LEU A 311 -15.90 9.62 -0.54
N LYS A 312 -15.10 9.88 0.48
CA LYS A 312 -13.97 10.81 0.45
C LYS A 312 -12.68 10.04 0.73
N PRO A 313 -11.50 10.53 0.31
CA PRO A 313 -10.24 9.89 0.66
C PRO A 313 -10.10 9.55 2.15
N ALA A 314 -10.55 10.44 3.05
CA ALA A 314 -10.49 10.24 4.50
C ALA A 314 -11.36 9.07 5.00
N ASP A 315 -12.38 8.66 4.26
CA ASP A 315 -13.19 7.49 4.62
C ASP A 315 -12.47 6.17 4.32
N ILE A 316 -11.45 6.22 3.45
CA ILE A 316 -10.74 5.08 2.92
C ILE A 316 -9.39 4.89 3.62
N VAL A 317 -8.64 5.98 3.86
CA VAL A 317 -7.26 5.92 4.33
C VAL A 317 -7.10 6.27 5.81
N ASP A 318 -6.14 5.63 6.47
CA ASP A 318 -5.60 6.05 7.76
C ASP A 318 -4.11 6.40 7.57
N PRO A 319 -3.75 7.69 7.50
CA PRO A 319 -2.41 8.12 7.16
C PRO A 319 -1.42 8.05 8.33
N ARG A 320 -1.88 7.81 9.58
CA ARG A 320 -1.05 7.94 10.79
C ARG A 320 0.28 7.19 10.71
N PHE A 321 0.24 5.94 10.33
CA PHE A 321 1.45 5.10 10.30
C PHE A 321 2.43 5.52 9.22
N PHE A 322 1.93 5.98 8.08
CA PHE A 322 2.74 6.56 7.01
C PHE A 322 3.38 7.88 7.47
N ASP A 323 2.61 8.77 8.08
CA ASP A 323 3.08 10.08 8.54
C ASP A 323 4.10 9.96 9.68
N GLU A 324 3.87 9.05 10.64
CA GLU A 324 4.81 8.72 11.71
C GLU A 324 6.15 8.23 11.14
N LEU A 325 6.13 7.34 10.15
CA LEU A 325 7.35 6.84 9.52
C LEU A 325 8.07 7.93 8.73
N LYS A 326 7.36 8.73 7.95
CA LYS A 326 7.92 9.79 7.12
C LYS A 326 8.73 10.80 7.95
N GLY A 327 8.28 11.12 9.16
CA GLY A 327 8.97 12.01 10.09
C GLY A 327 10.04 11.34 10.96
N SER A 328 10.16 10.03 10.94
CA SER A 328 10.94 9.27 11.92
C SER A 328 12.46 9.33 11.68
N LYS A 329 13.23 9.21 12.80
CA LYS A 329 14.67 8.98 12.75
C LYS A 329 14.98 7.64 12.07
N PHE A 330 14.16 6.61 12.30
CA PHE A 330 14.30 5.30 11.68
C PHE A 330 14.39 5.38 10.14
N LEU A 331 13.49 6.12 9.50
CA LEU A 331 13.50 6.24 8.04
C LEU A 331 14.78 6.95 7.55
N LYS A 332 15.21 8.00 8.26
CA LYS A 332 16.44 8.72 7.91
C LYS A 332 17.65 7.80 7.99
N GLU A 333 17.78 7.03 9.06
CA GLU A 333 18.87 6.07 9.26
C GLU A 333 18.84 4.97 8.20
N LEU A 334 17.67 4.42 7.89
CA LEU A 334 17.48 3.36 6.91
C LEU A 334 18.00 3.73 5.50
N TYR A 335 17.93 5.02 5.12
CA TYR A 335 18.39 5.50 3.82
C TYR A 335 19.75 6.26 3.86
N THR A 336 20.29 6.55 5.05
CA THR A 336 21.63 7.12 5.20
C THR A 336 22.71 6.08 5.42
N GLU A 337 22.40 4.90 5.93
CA GLU A 337 23.34 3.78 5.92
C GLU A 337 23.67 3.43 4.47
N LYS A 338 24.71 4.09 3.92
CA LYS A 338 25.37 3.59 2.72
C LYS A 338 25.75 2.15 3.03
N VAL A 339 25.15 1.24 2.29
CA VAL A 339 25.53 -0.16 2.30
C VAL A 339 27.05 -0.19 2.17
N SER A 340 27.75 -0.40 3.26
CA SER A 340 29.15 -0.80 3.21
C SER A 340 29.16 -2.15 2.49
N LEU A 341 29.63 -2.11 1.26
CA LEU A 341 29.89 -3.25 0.39
C LEU A 341 30.95 -4.14 1.01
#